data_61f2b422be2c075c3481dc63cb16aba0
#
_entry.id   61f2b422be2c075c3481dc63cb16aba0
#
_cell.length_a   1.000
_cell.length_b   1.000
_cell.length_c   1.000
_cell.angle_alpha   90.00
_cell.angle_beta   90.00
_cell.angle_gamma   90.00
#
_symmetry.space_group_name_H-M   'P 1'
#
loop_
_entity.id
_entity.type
_entity.pdbx_description
1 polymer ?
#
loop_
_entity_poly.entity_id
_entity_poly.type
_entity_poly.pdbx_seq_one_letter_code
_entity_poly.pdbx_strand_id
1 'polypeptide(L)'
;SIAESNLEQYVEEPDNDSRLRTSIEQFSLIKGVFKLINLPSAAMLAEELEQLGLYIVNHHQHKNERELATISGAIMLLMYYLEYVQVKRQALPVLLIPAINEVRGLLAKPLVAESTFFDLPNNPPRPDKAGSPAADTAQIDQTGRRLRHLFQVGMLGIFRQQNIATNVKMMHRAVTR
;
A
#
# COMPACT_ATOMS: atom_id res chain seq x y z
N SER A 1 10.69 20.50 -5.89
CA SER A 1 11.16 20.27 -4.49
C SER A 1 12.69 20.32 -4.43
N ILE A 2 13.27 20.42 -3.19
CA ILE A 2 14.74 20.45 -3.03
C ILE A 2 15.37 19.16 -3.57
N ALA A 3 14.77 18.02 -3.30
CA ALA A 3 15.23 16.73 -3.80
C ALA A 3 15.19 16.63 -5.33
N GLU A 4 14.14 17.12 -5.96
CA GLU A 4 13.96 17.17 -7.39
C GLU A 4 15.03 18.07 -8.06
N SER A 5 15.22 19.28 -7.54
CA SER A 5 16.24 20.21 -8.05
C SER A 5 17.67 19.65 -7.92
N ASN A 6 17.98 18.95 -6.83
CA ASN A 6 19.28 18.30 -6.66
C ASN A 6 19.48 17.12 -7.61
N LEU A 7 18.41 16.38 -7.96
CA LEU A 7 18.46 15.29 -8.93
C LEU A 7 18.64 15.82 -10.35
N GLU A 8 17.93 16.88 -10.74
CA GLU A 8 18.11 17.53 -12.04
C GLU A 8 19.56 17.99 -12.23
N GLN A 9 20.13 18.63 -11.20
CA GLN A 9 21.53 19.06 -11.24
C GLN A 9 22.52 17.89 -11.23
N TYR A 10 22.21 16.77 -10.58
CA TYR A 10 23.03 15.56 -10.63
C TYR A 10 23.03 14.93 -12.03
N VAL A 11 21.93 14.98 -12.78
CA VAL A 11 21.86 14.51 -14.18
C VAL A 11 22.76 15.34 -15.10
N GLU A 12 22.90 16.65 -14.82
CA GLU A 12 23.77 17.54 -15.57
C GLU A 12 25.27 17.36 -15.22
N GLU A 13 25.57 17.05 -13.95
CA GLU A 13 26.94 16.85 -13.42
C GLU A 13 27.05 15.54 -12.63
N PRO A 14 27.18 14.37 -13.31
CA PRO A 14 27.17 13.05 -12.65
C PRO A 14 28.34 12.79 -11.67
N ASP A 15 29.41 13.55 -11.73
CA ASP A 15 30.58 13.42 -10.82
C ASP A 15 30.33 14.04 -9.43
N ASN A 16 29.17 14.68 -9.23
CA ASN A 16 28.88 15.37 -7.99
C ASN A 16 27.99 14.54 -7.05
N ASP A 17 28.55 13.50 -6.47
CA ASP A 17 27.91 12.63 -5.46
C ASP A 17 27.30 13.36 -4.28
N SER A 18 27.79 14.56 -3.96
CA SER A 18 27.29 15.32 -2.81
C SER A 18 25.82 15.70 -2.95
N ARG A 19 25.36 15.98 -4.19
CA ARG A 19 23.95 16.34 -4.46
C ARG A 19 23.02 15.15 -4.33
N LEU A 20 23.45 13.98 -4.82
CA LEU A 20 22.66 12.76 -4.66
C LEU A 20 22.57 12.36 -3.16
N ARG A 21 23.66 12.49 -2.41
CA ARG A 21 23.65 12.26 -0.96
C ARG A 21 22.68 13.21 -0.24
N THR A 22 22.66 14.50 -0.61
CA THR A 22 21.70 15.47 -0.06
C THR A 22 20.25 15.04 -0.38
N SER A 23 19.97 14.55 -1.59
CA SER A 23 18.63 14.04 -1.94
C SER A 23 18.25 12.82 -1.10
N ILE A 24 19.18 11.91 -0.82
CA ILE A 24 18.96 10.72 0.04
C ILE A 24 18.61 11.17 1.47
N GLU A 25 19.33 12.15 2.03
CA GLU A 25 19.03 12.71 3.35
C GLU A 25 17.62 13.33 3.38
N GLN A 26 17.22 14.03 2.31
CA GLN A 26 15.86 14.58 2.19
C GLN A 26 14.80 13.49 2.17
N PHE A 27 15.02 12.37 1.48
CA PHE A 27 14.08 11.24 1.50
C PHE A 27 13.94 10.64 2.90
N SER A 28 15.03 10.54 3.67
CA SER A 28 14.99 10.06 5.05
C SER A 28 14.18 10.99 5.96
N LEU A 29 14.34 12.31 5.83
CA LEU A 29 13.57 13.30 6.57
C LEU A 29 12.07 13.24 6.21
N ILE A 30 11.75 13.21 4.91
CA ILE A 30 10.37 13.15 4.41
C ILE A 30 9.67 11.86 4.87
N LYS A 31 10.38 10.74 4.86
CA LYS A 31 9.89 9.46 5.40
C LYS A 31 9.44 9.61 6.86
N GLY A 32 10.24 10.29 7.69
CA GLY A 32 9.88 10.57 9.08
C GLY A 32 8.60 11.41 9.21
N VAL A 33 8.48 12.45 8.40
CA VAL A 33 7.28 13.31 8.37
C VAL A 33 6.04 12.50 7.97
N PHE A 34 6.12 11.68 6.91
CA PHE A 34 4.98 10.86 6.47
C PHE A 34 4.53 9.84 7.52
N LYS A 35 5.46 9.27 8.29
CA LYS A 35 5.11 8.42 9.45
C LYS A 35 4.35 9.20 10.51
N LEU A 36 4.76 10.44 10.83
CA LEU A 36 4.10 11.29 11.82
C LEU A 36 2.67 11.68 11.41
N ILE A 37 2.44 11.97 10.13
CA ILE A 37 1.11 12.37 9.63
C ILE A 37 0.25 11.17 9.18
N ASN A 38 0.70 9.96 9.48
CA ASN A 38 -0.01 8.69 9.18
C ASN A 38 -0.31 8.48 7.68
N LEU A 39 0.70 8.70 6.83
CA LEU A 39 0.68 8.36 5.40
C LEU A 39 1.63 7.20 5.10
N PRO A 40 1.26 5.95 5.42
CA PRO A 40 2.18 4.81 5.37
C PRO A 40 2.69 4.49 3.97
N SER A 41 1.86 4.65 2.92
CA SER A 41 2.28 4.42 1.53
C SER A 41 3.30 5.46 1.05
N ALA A 42 3.13 6.73 1.42
CA ALA A 42 4.09 7.78 1.11
C ALA A 42 5.41 7.57 1.87
N ALA A 43 5.33 7.15 3.15
CA ALA A 43 6.50 6.81 3.95
C ALA A 43 7.28 5.63 3.35
N MET A 44 6.58 4.60 2.86
CA MET A 44 7.21 3.45 2.19
C MET A 44 7.87 3.87 0.88
N LEU A 45 7.21 4.68 0.04
CA LEU A 45 7.82 5.17 -1.20
C LEU A 45 9.09 5.98 -0.91
N ALA A 46 9.07 6.87 0.09
CA ALA A 46 10.25 7.63 0.49
C ALA A 46 11.40 6.73 0.97
N GLU A 47 11.09 5.63 1.66
CA GLU A 47 12.07 4.64 2.09
C GLU A 47 12.69 3.88 0.93
N GLU A 48 11.90 3.47 -0.06
CA GLU A 48 12.40 2.80 -1.26
C GLU A 48 13.25 3.76 -2.13
N LEU A 49 12.87 5.04 -2.23
CA LEU A 49 13.66 6.06 -2.93
C LEU A 49 15.01 6.34 -2.23
N GLU A 50 15.04 6.38 -0.90
CA GLU A 50 16.27 6.46 -0.11
C GLU A 50 17.21 5.30 -0.44
N GLN A 51 16.69 4.07 -0.49
CA GLN A 51 17.47 2.87 -0.78
C GLN A 51 17.95 2.83 -2.24
N LEU A 52 17.13 3.27 -3.19
CA LEU A 52 17.54 3.37 -4.59
C LEU A 52 18.64 4.43 -4.78
N GLY A 53 18.53 5.58 -4.09
CA GLY A 53 19.60 6.57 -4.08
C GLY A 53 20.91 6.02 -3.53
N LEU A 54 20.88 5.28 -2.42
CA LEU A 54 22.05 4.60 -1.86
C LEU A 54 22.63 3.55 -2.83
N TYR A 55 21.75 2.83 -3.54
CA TYR A 55 22.18 1.87 -4.56
C TYR A 55 22.96 2.57 -5.67
N ILE A 56 22.49 3.71 -6.18
CA ILE A 56 23.14 4.51 -7.22
C ILE A 56 24.52 4.99 -6.74
N VAL A 57 24.61 5.54 -5.52
CA VAL A 57 25.87 6.00 -4.92
C VAL A 57 26.91 4.88 -4.83
N ASN A 58 26.49 3.65 -4.54
CA ASN A 58 27.40 2.52 -4.39
C ASN A 58 27.78 1.87 -5.73
N HIS A 59 27.09 2.19 -6.83
CA HIS A 59 27.28 1.57 -8.14
C HIS A 59 27.61 2.59 -9.23
N HIS A 60 28.56 3.51 -8.96
CA HIS A 60 28.97 4.60 -9.85
C HIS A 60 29.47 4.20 -11.25
N GLN A 61 29.78 2.93 -11.49
CA GLN A 61 30.35 2.47 -12.75
C GLN A 61 29.32 2.27 -13.88
N HIS A 62 28.03 2.41 -13.61
CA HIS A 62 26.97 2.21 -14.58
C HIS A 62 26.24 3.53 -14.87
N LYS A 63 25.80 3.70 -16.13
CA LYS A 63 24.84 4.77 -16.47
C LYS A 63 23.52 4.46 -15.80
N ASN A 64 23.25 5.10 -14.68
CA ASN A 64 22.04 4.91 -13.86
C ASN A 64 20.86 5.74 -14.38
N GLU A 65 20.76 5.93 -15.71
CA GLU A 65 19.70 6.76 -16.33
C GLU A 65 18.29 6.26 -16.01
N ARG A 66 18.12 4.93 -16.01
CA ARG A 66 16.82 4.32 -15.70
C ARG A 66 16.43 4.51 -14.23
N GLU A 67 17.38 4.33 -13.34
CA GLU A 67 17.20 4.51 -11.90
C GLU A 67 16.85 5.97 -11.58
N LEU A 68 17.56 6.93 -12.18
CA LEU A 68 17.30 8.35 -12.01
C LEU A 68 15.92 8.75 -12.58
N ALA A 69 15.56 8.25 -13.77
CA ALA A 69 14.25 8.48 -14.34
C ALA A 69 13.13 7.92 -13.46
N THR A 70 13.33 6.74 -12.86
CA THR A 70 12.36 6.16 -11.92
C THR A 70 12.23 6.99 -10.65
N ILE A 71 13.34 7.52 -10.10
CA ILE A 71 13.28 8.42 -8.93
C ILE A 71 12.49 9.68 -9.28
N SER A 72 12.79 10.32 -10.41
CA SER A 72 12.10 11.55 -10.83
C SER A 72 10.60 11.32 -11.05
N GLY A 73 10.23 10.22 -11.71
CA GLY A 73 8.82 9.84 -11.91
C GLY A 73 8.09 9.55 -10.59
N ALA A 74 8.76 8.87 -9.66
CA ALA A 74 8.20 8.57 -8.34
C ALA A 74 8.01 9.84 -7.47
N ILE A 75 8.94 10.81 -7.54
CA ILE A 75 8.81 12.11 -6.86
C ILE A 75 7.61 12.88 -7.43
N MET A 76 7.47 12.93 -8.74
CA MET A 76 6.34 13.61 -9.39
C MET A 76 5.01 12.98 -8.96
N LEU A 77 4.92 11.65 -8.97
CA LEU A 77 3.72 10.94 -8.53
C LEU A 77 3.43 11.19 -7.05
N LEU A 78 4.47 11.23 -6.20
CA LEU A 78 4.32 11.56 -4.79
C LEU A 78 3.76 12.97 -4.58
N MET A 79 4.20 13.96 -5.36
CA MET A 79 3.67 15.32 -5.31
C MET A 79 2.19 15.36 -5.67
N TYR A 80 1.77 14.71 -6.78
CA TYR A 80 0.37 14.59 -7.16
C TYR A 80 -0.47 13.87 -6.10
N TYR A 81 0.09 12.82 -5.49
CA TYR A 81 -0.57 12.12 -4.40
C TYR A 81 -0.81 13.02 -3.18
N LEU A 82 0.17 13.83 -2.79
CA LEU A 82 0.03 14.76 -1.66
C LEU A 82 -1.02 15.87 -1.95
N GLU A 83 -1.05 16.41 -3.16
CA GLU A 83 -2.11 17.31 -3.60
C GLU A 83 -3.49 16.63 -3.52
N TYR A 84 -3.61 15.41 -4.01
CA TYR A 84 -4.84 14.64 -3.93
C TYR A 84 -5.29 14.47 -2.47
N VAL A 85 -4.40 14.06 -1.57
CA VAL A 85 -4.70 13.90 -0.14
C VAL A 85 -5.14 15.21 0.49
N GLN A 86 -4.47 16.32 0.12
CA GLN A 86 -4.81 17.66 0.63
C GLN A 86 -6.21 18.11 0.20
N VAL A 87 -6.57 17.89 -1.05
CA VAL A 87 -7.87 18.28 -1.62
C VAL A 87 -8.99 17.36 -1.16
N LYS A 88 -8.78 16.04 -1.22
CA LYS A 88 -9.81 15.05 -0.92
C LYS A 88 -9.91 14.69 0.55
N ARG A 89 -8.93 15.07 1.38
CA ARG A 89 -8.84 14.71 2.80
C ARG A 89 -8.89 13.19 3.04
N GLN A 90 -8.49 12.41 2.04
CA GLN A 90 -8.51 10.95 2.07
C GLN A 90 -7.22 10.41 1.47
N ALA A 91 -6.55 9.55 2.21
CA ALA A 91 -5.39 8.81 1.70
C ALA A 91 -5.86 7.57 0.93
N LEU A 92 -5.39 7.42 -0.31
CA LEU A 92 -5.59 6.21 -1.12
C LEU A 92 -4.23 5.56 -1.40
N PRO A 93 -3.78 4.65 -0.53
CA PRO A 93 -2.46 4.02 -0.64
C PRO A 93 -2.21 3.33 -1.98
N VAL A 94 -3.25 2.78 -2.60
CA VAL A 94 -3.19 2.07 -3.87
C VAL A 94 -2.58 2.90 -5.01
N LEU A 95 -2.70 4.23 -4.96
CA LEU A 95 -2.17 5.12 -6.00
C LEU A 95 -0.63 5.13 -6.06
N LEU A 96 0.05 4.82 -4.95
CA LEU A 96 1.51 4.78 -4.88
C LEU A 96 2.11 3.40 -5.09
N ILE A 97 1.31 2.33 -5.07
CA ILE A 97 1.80 0.94 -5.20
C ILE A 97 2.57 0.70 -6.51
N PRO A 98 2.13 1.20 -7.69
CA PRO A 98 2.87 1.02 -8.92
C PRO A 98 4.29 1.61 -8.83
N ALA A 99 4.44 2.84 -8.33
CA ALA A 99 5.75 3.48 -8.17
C ALA A 99 6.63 2.76 -7.14
N ILE A 100 6.05 2.34 -6.00
CA ILE A 100 6.76 1.52 -5.00
C ILE A 100 7.28 0.23 -5.65
N ASN A 101 6.46 -0.44 -6.44
CA ASN A 101 6.82 -1.69 -7.07
C ASN A 101 7.84 -1.51 -8.20
N GLU A 102 7.80 -0.40 -8.91
CA GLU A 102 8.81 -0.06 -9.92
C GLU A 102 10.19 0.13 -9.27
N VAL A 103 10.27 0.92 -8.18
CA VAL A 103 11.51 1.11 -7.42
C VAL A 103 12.01 -0.20 -6.82
N ARG A 104 11.11 -1.01 -6.24
CA ARG A 104 11.46 -2.33 -5.69
C ARG A 104 11.95 -3.30 -6.75
N GLY A 105 11.40 -3.23 -7.96
CA GLY A 105 11.86 -4.02 -9.11
C GLY A 105 13.32 -3.72 -9.48
N LEU A 106 13.76 -2.45 -9.44
CA LEU A 106 15.15 -2.07 -9.65
C LEU A 106 16.07 -2.57 -8.53
N LEU A 107 15.56 -2.64 -7.30
CA LEU A 107 16.29 -3.14 -6.13
C LEU A 107 16.22 -4.68 -5.97
N ALA A 108 15.62 -5.39 -6.92
CA ALA A 108 15.38 -6.85 -6.86
C ALA A 108 14.64 -7.29 -5.58
N LYS A 109 13.74 -6.46 -5.06
CA LYS A 109 12.91 -6.75 -3.88
C LYS A 109 11.56 -7.37 -4.26
N PRO A 110 10.92 -8.14 -3.36
CA PRO A 110 9.57 -8.65 -3.57
C PRO A 110 8.56 -7.51 -3.71
N LEU A 111 7.61 -7.66 -4.62
CA LEU A 111 6.58 -6.64 -4.88
C LEU A 111 5.61 -6.52 -3.69
N VAL A 112 5.09 -5.31 -3.49
CA VAL A 112 4.07 -5.00 -2.48
C VAL A 112 2.70 -5.31 -3.06
N ALA A 113 1.90 -6.08 -2.33
CA ALA A 113 0.52 -6.35 -2.69
C ALA A 113 -0.40 -5.17 -2.33
N GLU A 114 -1.49 -5.00 -3.07
CA GLU A 114 -2.48 -3.95 -2.78
C GLU A 114 -3.05 -4.07 -1.36
N SER A 115 -3.18 -5.29 -0.85
CA SER A 115 -3.67 -5.57 0.51
C SER A 115 -2.75 -5.10 1.64
N THR A 116 -1.49 -4.74 1.35
CA THR A 116 -0.50 -4.35 2.38
C THR A 116 -0.93 -3.11 3.18
N PHE A 117 -1.68 -2.22 2.55
CA PHE A 117 -2.15 -0.97 3.18
C PHE A 117 -3.62 -1.03 3.62
N PHE A 118 -4.28 -2.16 3.47
CA PHE A 118 -5.61 -2.36 4.04
C PHE A 118 -5.46 -2.76 5.50
N ASP A 119 -5.51 -1.77 6.39
CA ASP A 119 -5.80 -2.04 7.80
C ASP A 119 -7.25 -2.53 7.89
N LEU A 120 -7.41 -3.84 7.91
CA LEU A 120 -8.60 -4.40 8.51
C LEU A 120 -8.63 -3.89 9.95
N PRO A 121 -9.72 -3.21 10.41
CA PRO A 121 -9.82 -2.76 11.78
C PRO A 121 -9.44 -3.96 12.66
N ASN A 122 -8.35 -3.78 13.38
CA ASN A 122 -7.73 -4.83 14.18
C ASN A 122 -8.80 -5.34 15.16
N ASN A 123 -9.48 -6.40 14.78
CA ASN A 123 -10.12 -7.21 15.77
C ASN A 123 -8.99 -7.56 16.75
N PRO A 124 -9.06 -7.15 18.02
CA PRO A 124 -8.04 -7.49 19.00
C PRO A 124 -7.76 -8.98 18.83
N PRO A 125 -6.49 -9.42 18.84
CA PRO A 125 -6.18 -10.82 18.64
C PRO A 125 -7.12 -11.58 19.57
N ARG A 126 -7.99 -12.42 18.99
CA ARG A 126 -8.83 -13.30 19.82
C ARG A 126 -7.84 -13.92 20.77
N PRO A 127 -7.99 -13.72 22.09
CA PRO A 127 -7.12 -14.41 23.01
C PRO A 127 -7.17 -15.88 22.58
N ASP A 128 -6.02 -16.41 22.20
CA ASP A 128 -5.91 -17.82 21.88
C ASP A 128 -6.58 -18.55 23.03
N LYS A 129 -7.80 -19.01 22.83
CA LYS A 129 -8.42 -19.94 23.74
C LYS A 129 -7.62 -21.22 23.60
N ALA A 130 -6.48 -21.22 24.31
CA ALA A 130 -5.79 -22.45 24.61
C ALA A 130 -6.83 -23.36 25.23
N GLY A 131 -7.28 -24.36 24.47
CA GLY A 131 -8.23 -25.33 24.97
C GLY A 131 -9.65 -25.31 24.40
N SER A 132 -9.94 -24.62 23.28
CA SER A 132 -11.16 -24.99 22.55
C SER A 132 -10.95 -26.38 21.94
N PRO A 133 -11.79 -27.38 22.25
CA PRO A 133 -11.73 -28.66 21.58
C PRO A 133 -11.83 -28.37 20.07
N ALA A 134 -11.00 -29.04 19.29
CA ALA A 134 -10.98 -28.91 17.82
C ALA A 134 -12.42 -28.95 17.32
N ALA A 135 -12.99 -27.79 17.00
CA ALA A 135 -14.32 -27.71 16.46
C ALA A 135 -14.29 -28.52 15.17
N ASP A 136 -15.18 -29.51 15.11
CA ASP A 136 -15.21 -30.48 14.03
C ASP A 136 -15.20 -29.72 12.70
N THR A 137 -14.08 -29.79 11.97
CA THR A 137 -13.85 -29.03 10.72
C THR A 137 -15.00 -29.27 9.73
N ALA A 138 -15.63 -30.46 9.81
CA ALA A 138 -16.81 -30.82 9.02
C ALA A 138 -18.04 -29.99 9.40
N GLN A 139 -18.26 -29.68 10.70
CA GLN A 139 -19.38 -28.84 11.14
C GLN A 139 -19.19 -27.37 10.75
N ILE A 140 -17.95 -26.87 10.82
CA ILE A 140 -17.60 -25.50 10.38
C ILE A 140 -17.87 -25.37 8.87
N ASP A 141 -17.43 -26.34 8.08
CA ASP A 141 -17.58 -26.32 6.63
C ASP A 141 -19.06 -26.43 6.21
N GLN A 142 -19.84 -27.30 6.88
CA GLN A 142 -21.27 -27.43 6.65
C GLN A 142 -22.02 -26.13 7.02
N THR A 143 -21.69 -25.51 8.14
CA THR A 143 -22.30 -24.24 8.58
C THR A 143 -21.94 -23.11 7.63
N GLY A 144 -20.68 -23.03 7.20
CA GLY A 144 -20.21 -22.05 6.21
C GLY A 144 -20.91 -22.18 4.86
N ARG A 145 -21.10 -23.39 4.35
CA ARG A 145 -21.86 -23.63 3.09
C ARG A 145 -23.31 -23.19 3.23
N ARG A 146 -23.96 -23.49 4.36
CA ARG A 146 -25.35 -23.10 4.62
C ARG A 146 -25.50 -21.58 4.72
N LEU A 147 -24.60 -20.88 5.42
CA LEU A 147 -24.61 -19.42 5.55
C LEU A 147 -24.37 -18.74 4.19
N ARG A 148 -23.41 -19.25 3.41
CA ARG A 148 -23.15 -18.78 2.04
C ARG A 148 -24.39 -18.94 1.15
N HIS A 149 -25.07 -20.07 1.21
CA HIS A 149 -26.29 -20.30 0.44
C HIS A 149 -27.40 -19.32 0.82
N LEU A 150 -27.64 -19.11 2.13
CA LEU A 150 -28.61 -18.14 2.61
C LEU A 150 -28.33 -16.71 2.15
N PHE A 151 -27.05 -16.32 2.18
CA PHE A 151 -26.61 -15.03 1.67
C PHE A 151 -26.86 -14.88 0.16
N GLN A 152 -26.51 -15.89 -0.63
CA GLN A 152 -26.74 -15.89 -2.08
C GLN A 152 -28.22 -15.82 -2.44
N VAL A 153 -29.08 -16.58 -1.76
CA VAL A 153 -30.52 -16.55 -1.98
C VAL A 153 -31.09 -15.17 -1.63
N GLY A 154 -30.68 -14.59 -0.50
CA GLY A 154 -31.11 -13.24 -0.11
C GLY A 154 -30.67 -12.18 -1.13
N MET A 155 -29.44 -12.24 -1.62
CA MET A 155 -28.92 -11.35 -2.65
C MET A 155 -29.69 -11.48 -3.97
N LEU A 156 -29.99 -12.71 -4.39
CA LEU A 156 -30.77 -12.98 -5.60
C LEU A 156 -32.20 -12.42 -5.50
N GLY A 157 -32.83 -12.52 -4.31
CA GLY A 157 -34.14 -11.94 -4.05
C GLY A 157 -34.14 -10.41 -4.12
N ILE A 158 -33.08 -9.75 -3.66
CA ILE A 158 -32.90 -8.29 -3.80
C ILE A 158 -32.77 -7.90 -5.28
N PHE A 159 -31.93 -8.59 -6.05
CA PHE A 159 -31.79 -8.31 -7.48
C PHE A 159 -33.09 -8.48 -8.26
N ARG A 160 -33.95 -9.42 -7.84
CA ARG A 160 -35.28 -9.62 -8.41
C ARG A 160 -36.34 -8.69 -7.85
N GLN A 161 -35.97 -7.76 -6.97
CA GLN A 161 -36.87 -6.82 -6.29
C GLN A 161 -38.04 -7.51 -5.53
N GLN A 162 -37.82 -8.74 -5.05
CA GLN A 162 -38.80 -9.52 -4.31
C GLN A 162 -38.51 -9.43 -2.81
N ASN A 163 -39.50 -9.01 -2.01
CA ASN A 163 -39.44 -8.99 -0.53
C ASN A 163 -38.11 -8.48 0.05
N ILE A 164 -37.65 -7.32 -0.39
CA ILE A 164 -36.34 -6.74 -0.07
C ILE A 164 -36.06 -6.76 1.45
N ALA A 165 -37.02 -6.36 2.28
CA ALA A 165 -36.86 -6.30 3.73
C ALA A 165 -36.57 -7.70 4.35
N THR A 166 -37.22 -8.75 3.85
CA THR A 166 -37.01 -10.12 4.32
C THR A 166 -35.65 -10.66 3.86
N ASN A 167 -35.25 -10.36 2.63
CA ASN A 167 -33.97 -10.77 2.06
C ASN A 167 -32.79 -10.08 2.77
N VAL A 168 -32.88 -8.80 3.07
CA VAL A 168 -31.88 -8.06 3.87
C VAL A 168 -31.75 -8.67 5.27
N LYS A 169 -32.85 -9.00 5.95
CA LYS A 169 -32.79 -9.67 7.27
C LYS A 169 -32.15 -11.06 7.18
N MET A 170 -32.38 -11.80 6.11
CA MET A 170 -31.77 -13.12 5.88
C MET A 170 -30.26 -13.00 5.67
N MET A 171 -29.82 -12.04 4.85
CA MET A 171 -28.41 -11.77 4.64
C MET A 171 -27.72 -11.32 5.93
N HIS A 172 -28.33 -10.41 6.69
CA HIS A 172 -27.81 -9.97 7.98
C HIS A 172 -27.60 -11.13 8.95
N ARG A 173 -28.60 -12.04 9.06
CA ARG A 173 -28.45 -13.26 9.91
C ARG A 173 -27.36 -14.21 9.42
N ALA A 174 -27.06 -14.23 8.13
CA ALA A 174 -26.00 -15.06 7.59
C ALA A 174 -24.59 -14.51 7.91
N VAL A 175 -24.45 -13.21 8.17
CA VAL A 175 -23.16 -12.55 8.45
C VAL A 175 -22.90 -12.40 9.96
N THR A 176 -23.96 -12.31 10.80
CA THR A 176 -23.85 -12.05 12.25
C THR A 176 -23.80 -13.31 13.13
N ARG A 177 -23.80 -14.52 12.55
CA ARG A 177 -23.61 -15.81 13.24
C ARG A 177 -22.21 -16.37 13.02
#